data_eeae91e4a8369bfbb9fb589fbd72e1ce
#
_entry.id   eeae91e4a8369bfbb9fb589fbd72e1ce
#
_cell.length_a   1.000
_cell.length_b   1.000
_cell.length_c   1.000
_cell.angle_alpha   90.00
_cell.angle_beta   90.00
_cell.angle_gamma   90.00
#
_symmetry.space_group_name_H-M   'P 1'
#
loop_
_entity.id
_entity.type
_entity.pdbx_description
1 polymer ?
#
loop_
_entity_poly.entity_id
_entity_poly.type
_entity_poly.pdbx_seq_one_letter_code
_entity_poly.pdbx_strand_id
1 'polypeptide(L)'
;MSKLIKSFFSLLFLISFTASVSAADYNLRMTMNSNDQDEDYDGAVVFKNYVEAASNGKIAVELFVGTQLCSKGAECLQGVSDGSIDIYISTSGGAAGVFPYVQVLDLPYLMADDRIAEDVMQGDFVRTMRKMALKDSNDSIRLMTIGNTGGWRNFANTKRRVANPSDMKGLKIRTVVADLPQELVRALGASPTPIPWPELFTSFQTGVVEGSKNGITDIMNMKFPDAGLKYVTLDGHAYMGALWWMNNAKYQ
;
A
#
# COMPACT_ATOMS: atom_id res chain seq x y z
N MET A 1 -53.27 -55.84 -40.02
CA MET A 1 -53.57 -54.81 -39.00
C MET A 1 -52.25 -54.18 -38.58
N SER A 2 -51.85 -53.09 -39.22
CA SER A 2 -50.60 -52.39 -38.97
C SER A 2 -50.87 -51.07 -38.23
N LYS A 3 -50.33 -50.91 -37.03
CA LYS A 3 -50.35 -49.63 -36.29
C LYS A 3 -49.08 -48.89 -36.61
N LEU A 4 -49.21 -47.80 -37.35
CA LEU A 4 -48.17 -46.77 -37.52
C LEU A 4 -47.93 -46.07 -36.19
N ILE A 5 -46.68 -46.17 -35.73
CA ILE A 5 -46.15 -45.36 -34.63
C ILE A 5 -45.55 -44.09 -35.25
N LYS A 6 -46.20 -42.95 -35.05
CA LYS A 6 -45.66 -41.65 -35.42
C LYS A 6 -44.63 -41.21 -34.36
N SER A 7 -43.37 -41.24 -34.74
CA SER A 7 -42.26 -40.72 -33.92
C SER A 7 -42.21 -39.20 -34.07
N PHE A 8 -42.54 -38.50 -32.99
CA PHE A 8 -42.46 -37.05 -32.91
C PHE A 8 -41.02 -36.67 -32.45
N PHE A 9 -40.19 -36.24 -33.40
CA PHE A 9 -38.84 -35.73 -33.09
C PHE A 9 -39.01 -34.27 -32.63
N SER A 10 -38.99 -34.03 -31.30
CA SER A 10 -38.86 -32.68 -30.72
C SER A 10 -37.43 -32.23 -30.84
N LEU A 11 -37.15 -31.36 -31.79
CA LEU A 11 -35.89 -30.66 -31.95
C LEU A 11 -35.81 -29.59 -30.87
N LEU A 12 -35.13 -29.89 -29.73
CA LEU A 12 -34.81 -28.91 -28.69
C LEU A 12 -33.69 -28.02 -29.22
N PHE A 13 -34.03 -26.80 -29.63
CA PHE A 13 -33.07 -25.77 -29.99
C PHE A 13 -32.44 -25.23 -28.71
N LEU A 14 -31.31 -25.79 -28.30
CA LEU A 14 -30.45 -25.17 -27.25
C LEU A 14 -29.86 -23.90 -27.83
N ILE A 15 -30.47 -22.74 -27.51
CA ILE A 15 -29.85 -21.44 -27.72
C ILE A 15 -28.75 -21.33 -26.68
N SER A 16 -27.53 -21.72 -27.05
CA SER A 16 -26.34 -21.41 -26.29
C SER A 16 -26.11 -19.90 -26.32
N PHE A 17 -26.53 -19.22 -25.26
CA PHE A 17 -26.14 -17.84 -25.03
C PHE A 17 -24.63 -17.85 -24.72
N THR A 18 -23.81 -17.80 -25.74
CA THR A 18 -22.38 -17.48 -25.55
C THR A 18 -22.31 -16.02 -25.16
N ALA A 19 -22.28 -15.75 -23.85
CA ALA A 19 -21.84 -14.47 -23.36
C ALA A 19 -20.40 -14.29 -23.91
N SER A 20 -20.23 -13.46 -24.92
CA SER A 20 -18.93 -13.04 -25.37
C SER A 20 -18.31 -12.27 -24.21
N VAL A 21 -17.39 -12.91 -23.46
CA VAL A 21 -16.52 -12.21 -22.56
C VAL A 21 -15.63 -11.36 -23.48
N SER A 22 -16.00 -10.09 -23.65
CA SER A 22 -15.14 -9.13 -24.33
C SER A 22 -13.87 -9.00 -23.50
N ALA A 23 -12.72 -9.19 -24.11
CA ALA A 23 -11.47 -8.83 -23.44
C ALA A 23 -11.51 -7.34 -23.10
N ALA A 24 -10.98 -6.97 -21.95
CA ALA A 24 -10.92 -5.57 -21.54
C ALA A 24 -10.07 -4.78 -22.56
N ASP A 25 -10.51 -3.56 -22.87
CA ASP A 25 -9.80 -2.66 -23.77
C ASP A 25 -8.49 -2.18 -23.14
N TYR A 26 -8.48 -2.07 -21.80
CA TYR A 26 -7.35 -1.60 -20.99
C TYR A 26 -7.11 -2.54 -19.82
N ASN A 27 -5.85 -2.90 -19.60
CA ASN A 27 -5.40 -3.64 -18.42
C ASN A 27 -4.52 -2.74 -17.57
N LEU A 28 -4.85 -2.61 -16.28
CA LEU A 28 -4.08 -1.87 -15.29
C LEU A 28 -3.38 -2.84 -14.35
N ARG A 29 -2.06 -2.77 -14.29
CA ARG A 29 -1.24 -3.51 -13.33
C ARG A 29 -1.05 -2.65 -12.10
N MET A 30 -1.65 -3.07 -10.99
CA MET A 30 -1.62 -2.36 -9.73
C MET A 30 -0.83 -3.16 -8.70
N THR A 31 0.14 -2.53 -8.05
CA THR A 31 1.01 -3.21 -7.08
C THR A 31 1.12 -2.47 -5.75
N MET A 32 1.47 -3.22 -4.71
CA MET A 32 1.81 -2.78 -3.37
C MET A 32 2.86 -3.72 -2.77
N ASN A 33 3.74 -3.22 -1.89
CA ASN A 33 4.75 -4.08 -1.26
C ASN A 33 4.22 -4.84 -0.03
N SER A 34 2.99 -4.60 0.38
CA SER A 34 2.26 -5.36 1.40
C SER A 34 1.68 -6.66 0.81
N ASN A 35 1.14 -7.51 1.66
CA ASN A 35 0.48 -8.75 1.26
C ASN A 35 -1.06 -8.57 1.16
N ASP A 36 -1.77 -9.66 0.86
CA ASP A 36 -3.23 -9.70 0.71
C ASP A 36 -4.01 -9.65 2.05
N GLN A 37 -3.33 -9.47 3.18
CA GLN A 37 -3.93 -9.27 4.51
C GLN A 37 -3.85 -7.80 4.97
N ASP A 38 -3.28 -6.94 4.13
CA ASP A 38 -3.04 -5.53 4.42
C ASP A 38 -4.19 -4.65 3.93
N GLU A 39 -4.41 -3.52 4.57
CA GLU A 39 -5.47 -2.55 4.22
C GLU A 39 -5.27 -1.96 2.82
N ASP A 40 -4.03 -1.85 2.35
CA ASP A 40 -3.73 -1.40 1.00
C ASP A 40 -4.34 -2.34 -0.04
N TYR A 41 -4.33 -3.66 0.24
CA TYR A 41 -4.95 -4.65 -0.64
C TYR A 41 -6.48 -4.54 -0.63
N ASP A 42 -7.09 -4.36 0.54
CA ASP A 42 -8.55 -4.16 0.65
C ASP A 42 -8.98 -2.92 -0.15
N GLY A 43 -8.25 -1.82 -0.01
CA GLY A 43 -8.46 -0.61 -0.80
C GLY A 43 -8.31 -0.85 -2.30
N ALA A 44 -7.31 -1.62 -2.71
CA ALA A 44 -7.08 -1.99 -4.11
C ALA A 44 -8.20 -2.87 -4.68
N VAL A 45 -8.74 -3.80 -3.89
CA VAL A 45 -9.91 -4.63 -4.27
C VAL A 45 -11.16 -3.77 -4.48
N VAL A 46 -11.42 -2.80 -3.59
CA VAL A 46 -12.53 -1.86 -3.75
C VAL A 46 -12.36 -1.04 -5.03
N PHE A 47 -11.16 -0.49 -5.28
CA PHE A 47 -10.84 0.24 -6.50
C PHE A 47 -11.05 -0.62 -7.75
N LYS A 48 -10.49 -1.83 -7.77
CA LYS A 48 -10.65 -2.78 -8.87
C LYS A 48 -12.13 -3.02 -9.19
N ASN A 49 -12.90 -3.42 -8.19
CA ASN A 49 -14.30 -3.75 -8.37
C ASN A 49 -15.12 -2.55 -8.89
N TYR A 50 -14.82 -1.36 -8.37
CA TYR A 50 -15.49 -0.14 -8.82
C TYR A 50 -15.13 0.21 -10.27
N VAL A 51 -13.85 0.21 -10.62
CA VAL A 51 -13.38 0.56 -11.98
C VAL A 51 -13.89 -0.44 -13.02
N GLU A 52 -13.80 -1.73 -12.74
CA GLU A 52 -14.29 -2.79 -13.64
C GLU A 52 -15.82 -2.67 -13.86
N ALA A 53 -16.59 -2.44 -12.79
CA ALA A 53 -18.03 -2.25 -12.89
C ALA A 53 -18.40 -0.94 -13.61
N ALA A 54 -17.78 0.18 -13.24
CA ALA A 54 -18.07 1.50 -13.82
C ALA A 54 -17.69 1.60 -15.30
N SER A 55 -16.67 0.87 -15.73
CA SER A 55 -16.25 0.78 -17.14
C SER A 55 -17.03 -0.24 -17.96
N ASN A 56 -18.00 -0.96 -17.36
CA ASN A 56 -18.68 -2.11 -17.96
C ASN A 56 -17.68 -3.17 -18.50
N GLY A 57 -16.63 -3.44 -17.75
CA GLY A 57 -15.59 -4.41 -18.08
C GLY A 57 -14.58 -3.97 -19.13
N LYS A 58 -14.61 -2.70 -19.57
CA LYS A 58 -13.62 -2.19 -20.53
C LYS A 58 -12.23 -1.99 -19.91
N ILE A 59 -12.17 -1.77 -18.60
CA ILE A 59 -10.92 -1.68 -17.85
C ILE A 59 -10.87 -2.88 -16.90
N ALA A 60 -9.81 -3.67 -16.99
CA ALA A 60 -9.49 -4.72 -16.03
C ALA A 60 -8.34 -4.25 -15.13
N VAL A 61 -8.36 -4.64 -13.84
CA VAL A 61 -7.31 -4.33 -12.88
C VAL A 61 -6.72 -5.62 -12.34
N GLU A 62 -5.43 -5.83 -12.56
CA GLU A 62 -4.68 -6.94 -11.97
C GLU A 62 -3.93 -6.45 -10.73
N LEU A 63 -4.11 -7.17 -9.62
CA LEU A 63 -3.48 -6.85 -8.34
C LEU A 63 -2.25 -7.73 -8.11
N PHE A 64 -1.14 -7.09 -7.77
CA PHE A 64 0.13 -7.72 -7.47
C PHE A 64 0.59 -7.30 -6.07
N VAL A 65 0.96 -8.26 -5.24
CA VAL A 65 1.33 -8.03 -3.84
C VAL A 65 2.78 -8.37 -3.55
N GLY A 66 3.33 -7.81 -2.49
CA GLY A 66 4.67 -8.11 -2.03
C GLY A 66 5.74 -7.70 -3.03
N THR A 67 6.52 -8.66 -3.51
CA THR A 67 7.65 -8.41 -4.42
C THR A 67 7.41 -8.90 -5.85
N GLN A 68 6.15 -9.11 -6.24
CA GLN A 68 5.82 -9.70 -7.54
C GLN A 68 6.22 -8.83 -8.73
N LEU A 69 6.11 -7.50 -8.62
CA LEU A 69 6.52 -6.57 -9.68
C LEU A 69 7.77 -5.75 -9.31
N CYS A 70 7.96 -5.44 -8.03
CA CYS A 70 9.05 -4.62 -7.53
C CYS A 70 9.24 -4.84 -6.02
N SER A 71 10.43 -4.65 -5.48
CA SER A 71 10.77 -4.93 -4.09
C SER A 71 10.97 -3.69 -3.22
N LYS A 72 11.26 -2.55 -3.83
CA LYS A 72 11.57 -1.29 -3.14
C LYS A 72 10.73 -0.15 -3.72
N GLY A 73 10.33 0.80 -2.87
CA GLY A 73 9.49 1.90 -3.30
C GLY A 73 10.04 2.71 -4.48
N ALA A 74 11.34 2.98 -4.50
CA ALA A 74 11.98 3.69 -5.63
C ALA A 74 11.91 2.89 -6.94
N GLU A 75 12.11 1.57 -6.88
CA GLU A 75 11.96 0.66 -8.02
C GLU A 75 10.51 0.65 -8.54
N CYS A 76 9.55 0.56 -7.63
CA CYS A 76 8.13 0.57 -7.99
C CYS A 76 7.72 1.91 -8.64
N LEU A 77 8.17 3.04 -8.09
CA LEU A 77 7.91 4.36 -8.68
C LEU A 77 8.62 4.54 -10.04
N GLN A 78 9.81 3.97 -10.22
CA GLN A 78 10.45 3.93 -11.54
C GLN A 78 9.59 3.15 -12.53
N GLY A 79 9.04 1.99 -12.12
CA GLY A 79 8.10 1.21 -12.92
C GLY A 79 6.81 1.98 -13.25
N VAL A 80 6.32 2.83 -12.32
CA VAL A 80 5.19 3.73 -12.62
C VAL A 80 5.61 4.80 -13.64
N SER A 81 6.82 5.34 -13.52
CA SER A 81 7.31 6.36 -14.45
C SER A 81 7.44 5.85 -15.88
N ASP A 82 7.99 4.65 -16.07
CA ASP A 82 8.22 4.06 -17.40
C ASP A 82 7.00 3.27 -17.95
N GLY A 83 5.93 3.11 -17.15
CA GLY A 83 4.70 2.42 -17.54
C GLY A 83 4.78 0.89 -17.47
N SER A 84 5.82 0.31 -16.88
CA SER A 84 5.87 -1.11 -16.56
C SER A 84 4.95 -1.48 -15.40
N ILE A 85 4.57 -0.51 -14.57
CA ILE A 85 3.55 -0.55 -13.53
C ILE A 85 2.56 0.57 -13.80
N ASP A 86 1.26 0.30 -13.75
CA ASP A 86 0.26 1.34 -14.00
C ASP A 86 -0.12 2.09 -12.73
N ILE A 87 -0.27 1.37 -11.60
CA ILE A 87 -0.61 1.94 -10.29
C ILE A 87 0.28 1.30 -9.20
N TYR A 88 0.79 2.13 -8.30
CA TYR A 88 1.52 1.69 -7.11
C TYR A 88 0.98 2.38 -5.86
N ILE A 89 0.75 1.59 -4.79
CA ILE A 89 0.41 2.11 -3.46
C ILE A 89 1.66 2.07 -2.59
N SER A 90 1.98 3.19 -1.96
CA SER A 90 3.11 3.29 -1.03
C SER A 90 2.78 4.13 0.19
N THR A 91 3.53 3.95 1.28
CA THR A 91 3.59 4.95 2.34
C THR A 91 4.48 6.14 1.94
N SER A 92 4.42 7.25 2.70
CA SER A 92 5.34 8.40 2.56
C SER A 92 6.80 7.97 2.52
N GLY A 93 7.23 7.12 3.45
CA GLY A 93 8.59 6.60 3.49
C GLY A 93 8.95 5.71 2.31
N GLY A 94 7.97 5.00 1.71
CA GLY A 94 8.19 4.23 0.48
C GLY A 94 8.44 5.11 -0.75
N ALA A 95 7.85 6.30 -0.79
CA ALA A 95 8.01 7.25 -1.89
C ALA A 95 9.17 8.24 -1.69
N ALA A 96 9.71 8.36 -0.48
CA ALA A 96 10.67 9.39 -0.10
C ALA A 96 11.97 9.42 -0.93
N GLY A 97 12.40 8.28 -1.43
CA GLY A 97 13.59 8.19 -2.28
C GLY A 97 13.43 8.87 -3.66
N VAL A 98 12.18 9.06 -4.12
CA VAL A 98 11.86 9.72 -5.38
C VAL A 98 11.24 11.10 -5.13
N PHE A 99 10.36 11.21 -4.14
CA PHE A 99 9.68 12.45 -3.76
C PHE A 99 9.97 12.78 -2.28
N PRO A 100 11.11 13.41 -1.93
CA PRO A 100 11.55 13.62 -0.55
C PRO A 100 10.57 14.45 0.30
N TYR A 101 9.83 15.37 -0.31
CA TYR A 101 8.88 16.25 0.39
C TYR A 101 7.68 15.50 1.00
N VAL A 102 7.36 14.29 0.53
CA VAL A 102 6.28 13.49 1.14
C VAL A 102 6.60 13.07 2.58
N GLN A 103 7.87 13.13 3.00
CA GLN A 103 8.29 12.86 4.37
C GLN A 103 7.68 13.82 5.40
N VAL A 104 7.11 14.96 4.97
CA VAL A 104 6.38 15.84 5.88
C VAL A 104 5.24 15.09 6.60
N LEU A 105 4.67 14.07 5.99
CA LEU A 105 3.65 13.21 6.60
C LEU A 105 4.19 12.33 7.73
N ASP A 106 5.50 12.12 7.81
CA ASP A 106 6.17 11.36 8.87
C ASP A 106 6.64 12.23 10.04
N LEU A 107 6.36 13.56 10.00
CA LEU A 107 6.69 14.44 11.13
C LEU A 107 5.88 14.03 12.36
N PRO A 108 6.56 13.79 13.51
CA PRO A 108 5.88 13.37 14.72
C PRO A 108 4.86 14.41 15.19
N TYR A 109 3.66 13.94 15.54
CA TYR A 109 2.58 14.75 16.10
C TYR A 109 2.14 15.95 15.24
N LEU A 110 2.38 15.88 13.92
CA LEU A 110 1.93 16.91 12.97
C LEU A 110 0.41 17.02 12.94
N MET A 111 -0.28 15.89 13.04
CA MET A 111 -1.74 15.81 13.03
C MET A 111 -2.22 15.43 14.44
N ALA A 112 -3.26 16.11 14.94
CA ALA A 112 -3.71 15.92 16.31
C ALA A 112 -4.71 14.78 16.48
N ASP A 113 -5.47 14.45 15.44
CA ASP A 113 -6.52 13.42 15.45
C ASP A 113 -6.83 12.93 14.03
N ASP A 114 -7.67 11.88 13.93
CA ASP A 114 -8.07 11.28 12.66
C ASP A 114 -8.77 12.28 11.74
N ARG A 115 -9.63 13.14 12.27
CA ARG A 115 -10.39 14.13 11.50
C ARG A 115 -9.45 15.12 10.81
N ILE A 116 -8.43 15.62 11.55
CA ILE A 116 -7.42 16.52 10.97
C ILE A 116 -6.59 15.78 9.92
N ALA A 117 -6.21 14.53 10.18
CA ALA A 117 -5.47 13.73 9.22
C ALA A 117 -6.27 13.52 7.92
N GLU A 118 -7.54 13.18 8.02
CA GLU A 118 -8.43 13.00 6.87
C GLU A 118 -8.64 14.30 6.11
N ASP A 119 -8.89 15.42 6.79
CA ASP A 119 -9.04 16.75 6.18
C ASP A 119 -7.78 17.15 5.38
N VAL A 120 -6.58 16.91 5.93
CA VAL A 120 -5.31 17.15 5.24
C VAL A 120 -5.19 16.26 4.00
N MET A 121 -5.50 14.96 4.13
CA MET A 121 -5.34 13.98 3.05
C MET A 121 -6.40 14.10 1.95
N GLN A 122 -7.49 14.83 2.17
CA GLN A 122 -8.52 15.09 1.16
C GLN A 122 -8.49 16.53 0.65
N GLY A 123 -7.72 17.41 1.28
CA GLY A 123 -7.70 18.85 1.07
C GLY A 123 -6.68 19.36 0.04
N ASP A 124 -6.34 20.64 0.21
CA ASP A 124 -5.39 21.37 -0.65
C ASP A 124 -3.98 20.81 -0.61
N PHE A 125 -3.63 20.15 0.49
CA PHE A 125 -2.35 19.47 0.62
C PHE A 125 -2.14 18.45 -0.51
N VAL A 126 -3.10 17.55 -0.73
CA VAL A 126 -3.01 16.53 -1.80
C VAL A 126 -2.99 17.17 -3.18
N ARG A 127 -3.76 18.25 -3.40
CA ARG A 127 -3.72 19.00 -4.65
C ARG A 127 -2.33 19.59 -4.92
N THR A 128 -1.68 20.10 -3.87
CA THR A 128 -0.33 20.63 -3.97
C THR A 128 0.68 19.51 -4.24
N MET A 129 0.63 18.41 -3.49
CA MET A 129 1.50 17.26 -3.69
C MET A 129 1.37 16.66 -5.11
N ARG A 130 0.15 16.60 -5.65
CA ARG A 130 -0.08 16.16 -7.04
C ARG A 130 0.63 17.03 -8.05
N LYS A 131 0.56 18.36 -7.90
CA LYS A 131 1.27 19.30 -8.80
C LYS A 131 2.79 19.13 -8.70
N MET A 132 3.30 18.95 -7.49
CA MET A 132 4.73 18.73 -7.26
C MET A 132 5.18 17.41 -7.88
N ALA A 133 4.45 16.32 -7.68
CA ALA A 133 4.77 15.01 -8.24
C ALA A 133 4.82 15.04 -9.79
N LEU A 134 3.83 15.65 -10.44
CA LEU A 134 3.82 15.82 -11.89
C LEU A 134 5.03 16.64 -12.36
N LYS A 135 5.31 17.77 -11.71
CA LYS A 135 6.44 18.63 -12.07
C LYS A 135 7.78 17.90 -11.92
N ASP A 136 8.01 17.25 -10.79
CA ASP A 136 9.30 16.64 -10.46
C ASP A 136 9.55 15.35 -11.23
N SER A 137 8.48 14.69 -11.71
CA SER A 137 8.56 13.51 -12.58
C SER A 137 8.53 13.83 -14.07
N ASN A 138 8.58 15.10 -14.49
CA ASN A 138 8.37 15.53 -15.89
C ASN A 138 7.07 14.92 -16.47
N ASP A 139 5.98 15.06 -15.74
CA ASP A 139 4.63 14.57 -16.09
C ASP A 139 4.50 13.04 -16.26
N SER A 140 5.45 12.25 -15.78
CA SER A 140 5.37 10.78 -15.88
C SER A 140 4.57 10.12 -14.75
N ILE A 141 4.58 10.70 -13.53
CA ILE A 141 3.93 10.13 -12.35
C ILE A 141 2.89 11.09 -11.77
N ARG A 142 1.69 10.60 -11.57
CA ARG A 142 0.57 11.31 -10.94
C ARG A 142 0.27 10.74 -9.55
N LEU A 143 0.20 11.60 -8.53
CA LEU A 143 -0.43 11.25 -7.26
C LEU A 143 -1.95 11.34 -7.42
N MET A 144 -2.65 10.22 -7.31
CA MET A 144 -4.11 10.15 -7.45
C MET A 144 -4.81 10.62 -6.18
N THR A 145 -4.45 10.02 -5.07
CA THR A 145 -5.02 10.30 -3.75
C THR A 145 -4.04 9.88 -2.65
N ILE A 146 -4.34 10.30 -1.42
CA ILE A 146 -3.72 9.77 -0.21
C ILE A 146 -4.86 9.21 0.64
N GLY A 147 -4.85 7.90 0.87
CA GLY A 147 -5.76 7.20 1.76
C GLY A 147 -5.13 6.93 3.11
N ASN A 148 -5.77 6.06 3.89
CA ASN A 148 -5.25 5.54 5.16
C ASN A 148 -4.67 4.15 4.93
N THR A 149 -3.53 3.84 5.58
CA THR A 149 -2.95 2.50 5.68
C THR A 149 -2.46 2.27 7.11
N GLY A 150 -3.18 1.48 7.90
CA GLY A 150 -2.82 1.12 9.27
C GLY A 150 -3.00 2.20 10.35
N GLY A 151 -3.52 3.37 10.04
CA GLY A 151 -3.81 4.45 10.98
C GLY A 151 -2.56 5.10 11.58
N TRP A 152 -2.48 5.14 12.91
CA TRP A 152 -1.37 5.77 13.63
C TRP A 152 -0.19 4.85 13.84
N ARG A 153 1.03 5.33 13.56
CA ARG A 153 2.27 4.63 13.87
C ARG A 153 2.52 4.61 15.36
N ASN A 154 2.89 3.44 15.85
CA ASN A 154 3.22 3.17 17.23
C ASN A 154 4.56 2.45 17.29
N PHE A 155 5.40 2.78 18.28
CA PHE A 155 6.61 2.02 18.51
C PHE A 155 6.30 0.63 19.07
N ALA A 156 6.94 -0.37 18.52
CA ALA A 156 6.84 -1.75 19.01
C ALA A 156 8.22 -2.41 19.04
N ASN A 157 8.46 -3.33 20.01
CA ASN A 157 9.76 -3.98 20.11
C ASN A 157 9.67 -5.38 20.76
N THR A 158 10.77 -6.13 20.66
CA THR A 158 10.91 -7.49 21.18
C THR A 158 11.49 -7.55 22.59
N LYS A 159 12.00 -6.44 23.15
CA LYS A 159 12.90 -6.43 24.31
C LYS A 159 12.23 -5.99 25.60
N ARG A 160 11.55 -4.85 25.60
CA ARG A 160 11.09 -4.22 26.84
C ARG A 160 9.91 -3.27 26.64
N ARG A 161 9.20 -3.00 27.71
CA ARG A 161 8.23 -1.91 27.75
C ARG A 161 8.96 -0.57 27.57
N VAL A 162 8.40 0.29 26.74
CA VAL A 162 8.81 1.68 26.55
C VAL A 162 7.70 2.55 27.14
N ALA A 163 7.98 3.20 28.26
CA ALA A 163 7.07 4.13 28.93
C ALA A 163 7.53 5.59 28.79
N ASN A 164 8.82 5.80 28.57
CA ASN A 164 9.42 7.12 28.39
C ASN A 164 10.37 7.08 27.18
N PRO A 165 10.68 8.24 26.57
CA PRO A 165 11.63 8.30 25.45
C PRO A 165 13.00 7.71 25.78
N SER A 166 13.48 7.84 27.02
CA SER A 166 14.76 7.25 27.48
C SER A 166 14.81 5.72 27.40
N ASP A 167 13.65 5.04 27.44
CA ASP A 167 13.58 3.59 27.34
C ASP A 167 13.88 3.08 25.91
N MET A 168 13.85 3.98 24.93
CA MET A 168 14.22 3.68 23.54
C MET A 168 15.73 3.52 23.35
N LYS A 169 16.53 4.06 24.27
CA LYS A 169 17.98 4.08 24.15
C LYS A 169 18.58 2.70 23.87
N GLY A 170 19.36 2.61 22.80
CA GLY A 170 20.08 1.41 22.39
C GLY A 170 19.26 0.34 21.69
N LEU A 171 17.94 0.51 21.53
CA LEU A 171 17.14 -0.40 20.70
C LEU A 171 17.47 -0.25 19.22
N LYS A 172 17.54 -1.36 18.50
CA LYS A 172 17.66 -1.38 17.03
C LYS A 172 16.25 -1.32 16.42
N ILE A 173 15.87 -0.14 15.96
CA ILE A 173 14.51 0.10 15.43
C ILE A 173 14.54 0.14 13.91
N ARG A 174 13.77 -0.74 13.30
CA ARG A 174 13.54 -0.68 11.84
C ARG A 174 12.87 0.64 11.47
N THR A 175 13.35 1.24 10.42
CA THR A 175 12.68 2.34 9.72
C THR A 175 12.45 1.99 8.26
N VAL A 176 11.56 2.72 7.60
CA VAL A 176 11.55 2.76 6.14
C VAL A 176 12.84 3.43 5.64
N VAL A 177 13.14 3.27 4.34
CA VAL A 177 14.34 3.86 3.72
C VAL A 177 14.06 5.34 3.43
N ALA A 178 14.02 6.16 4.49
CA ALA A 178 13.73 7.60 4.44
C ALA A 178 14.45 8.30 5.59
N ASP A 179 14.87 9.55 5.40
CA ASP A 179 15.72 10.25 6.36
C ASP A 179 14.98 10.65 7.64
N LEU A 180 13.81 11.28 7.51
CA LEU A 180 13.06 11.78 8.66
C LEU A 180 12.68 10.69 9.67
N PRO A 181 12.14 9.51 9.26
CA PRO A 181 11.93 8.39 10.16
C PRO A 181 13.18 7.90 10.88
N GLN A 182 14.35 7.98 10.24
CA GLN A 182 15.63 7.60 10.85
C GLN A 182 16.06 8.64 11.89
N GLU A 183 15.91 9.93 11.58
CA GLU A 183 16.25 11.02 12.51
C GLU A 183 15.38 10.96 13.77
N LEU A 184 14.09 10.66 13.65
CA LEU A 184 13.22 10.44 14.81
C LEU A 184 13.79 9.35 15.73
N VAL A 185 14.19 8.21 15.18
CA VAL A 185 14.75 7.10 15.95
C VAL A 185 16.07 7.51 16.60
N ARG A 186 16.95 8.23 15.90
CA ARG A 186 18.22 8.75 16.46
C ARG A 186 17.97 9.74 17.61
N ALA A 187 17.00 10.64 17.46
CA ALA A 187 16.66 11.62 18.48
C ALA A 187 16.18 10.98 19.80
N LEU A 188 15.60 9.77 19.72
CA LEU A 188 15.19 8.97 20.88
C LEU A 188 16.36 8.13 21.47
N GLY A 189 17.58 8.26 20.92
CA GLY A 189 18.75 7.48 21.36
C GLY A 189 18.73 6.02 20.93
N ALA A 190 17.86 5.64 20.04
CA ALA A 190 17.81 4.32 19.40
C ALA A 190 18.64 4.29 18.10
N SER A 191 18.90 3.10 17.58
CA SER A 191 19.65 2.89 16.35
C SER A 191 18.69 2.58 15.20
N PRO A 192 18.53 3.46 14.20
CA PRO A 192 17.68 3.18 13.06
C PRO A 192 18.32 2.16 12.12
N THR A 193 17.54 1.23 11.62
CA THR A 193 17.95 0.23 10.64
C THR A 193 16.98 0.29 9.48
N PRO A 194 17.32 0.95 8.36
CA PRO A 194 16.43 1.04 7.20
C PRO A 194 16.33 -0.32 6.49
N ILE A 195 15.12 -0.87 6.48
CA ILE A 195 14.79 -2.18 5.88
C ILE A 195 13.51 -2.05 5.07
N PRO A 196 13.47 -2.55 3.81
CA PRO A 196 12.25 -2.64 3.02
C PRO A 196 11.15 -3.44 3.74
N TRP A 197 9.89 -3.10 3.47
CA TRP A 197 8.75 -3.71 4.15
C TRP A 197 8.71 -5.25 4.04
N PRO A 198 8.91 -5.86 2.85
CA PRO A 198 8.82 -7.33 2.72
C PRO A 198 9.87 -8.10 3.54
N GLU A 199 10.95 -7.45 3.94
CA GLU A 199 12.06 -8.10 4.69
C GLU A 199 11.86 -8.03 6.21
N LEU A 200 10.84 -7.29 6.70
CA LEU A 200 10.74 -6.93 8.12
C LEU A 200 10.43 -8.13 9.01
N PHE A 201 9.53 -9.02 8.60
CA PHE A 201 9.20 -10.22 9.38
C PHE A 201 10.44 -11.09 9.67
N THR A 202 11.20 -11.39 8.63
CA THR A 202 12.45 -12.17 8.75
C THR A 202 13.51 -11.42 9.58
N SER A 203 13.54 -10.09 9.48
CA SER A 203 14.49 -9.27 10.26
C SER A 203 14.20 -9.30 11.77
N PHE A 204 12.94 -9.44 12.17
CA PHE A 204 12.58 -9.72 13.57
C PHE A 204 13.01 -11.11 13.99
N GLN A 205 12.70 -12.14 13.20
CA GLN A 205 13.05 -13.53 13.52
C GLN A 205 14.55 -13.74 13.70
N THR A 206 15.34 -13.09 12.86
CA THR A 206 16.81 -13.21 12.89
C THR A 206 17.49 -12.24 13.86
N GLY A 207 16.72 -11.33 14.47
CA GLY A 207 17.26 -10.34 15.42
C GLY A 207 18.09 -9.23 14.79
N VAL A 208 17.99 -9.04 13.47
CA VAL A 208 18.62 -7.89 12.77
C VAL A 208 18.06 -6.60 13.32
N VAL A 209 16.77 -6.56 13.64
CA VAL A 209 16.11 -5.47 14.35
C VAL A 209 15.40 -5.97 15.60
N GLU A 210 15.23 -5.06 16.56
CA GLU A 210 14.56 -5.32 17.84
C GLU A 210 13.21 -4.64 17.94
N GLY A 211 12.89 -3.73 17.02
CA GLY A 211 11.63 -3.02 16.99
C GLY A 211 11.35 -2.37 15.66
N SER A 212 10.16 -1.79 15.56
CA SER A 212 9.68 -1.03 14.41
C SER A 212 8.66 0.01 14.85
N LYS A 213 8.15 0.80 13.90
CA LYS A 213 7.08 1.76 14.11
C LYS A 213 6.02 1.58 13.02
N ASN A 214 4.87 1.07 13.41
CA ASN A 214 3.80 0.65 12.50
C ASN A 214 2.41 0.89 13.09
N GLY A 215 1.39 0.82 12.26
CA GLY A 215 0.01 0.71 12.68
C GLY A 215 -0.24 -0.60 13.45
N ILE A 216 -1.27 -0.60 14.26
CA ILE A 216 -1.64 -1.83 15.01
C ILE A 216 -2.14 -2.90 14.05
N THR A 217 -2.88 -2.52 13.03
CA THR A 217 -3.38 -3.42 11.99
C THR A 217 -2.22 -4.05 11.22
N ASP A 218 -1.21 -3.26 10.78
CA ASP A 218 0.02 -3.78 10.18
C ASP A 218 0.70 -4.84 11.05
N ILE A 219 0.85 -4.54 12.35
CA ILE A 219 1.51 -5.45 13.31
C ILE A 219 0.78 -6.78 13.38
N MET A 220 -0.55 -6.75 13.39
CA MET A 220 -1.38 -7.94 13.50
C MET A 220 -1.48 -8.71 12.19
N ASN A 221 -1.72 -8.02 11.09
CA ASN A 221 -1.89 -8.62 9.76
C ASN A 221 -0.59 -9.26 9.25
N MET A 222 0.55 -8.63 9.53
CA MET A 222 1.87 -9.17 9.22
C MET A 222 2.37 -10.22 10.24
N LYS A 223 1.57 -10.53 11.26
CA LYS A 223 1.89 -11.52 12.29
C LYS A 223 3.23 -11.28 12.99
N PHE A 224 3.60 -10.02 13.23
CA PHE A 224 4.86 -9.69 13.89
C PHE A 224 5.01 -10.25 15.32
N PRO A 225 3.93 -10.52 16.10
CA PRO A 225 4.04 -11.28 17.33
C PRO A 225 4.66 -12.66 17.13
N ASP A 226 4.39 -13.36 16.02
CA ASP A 226 4.97 -14.67 15.70
C ASP A 226 6.47 -14.56 15.36
N ALA A 227 6.92 -13.37 14.93
CA ALA A 227 8.33 -13.05 14.72
C ALA A 227 9.03 -12.52 15.99
N GLY A 228 8.35 -12.51 17.13
CA GLY A 228 8.90 -12.16 18.44
C GLY A 228 8.59 -10.75 18.94
N LEU A 229 7.76 -9.96 18.26
CA LEU A 229 7.33 -8.64 18.71
C LEU A 229 6.40 -8.80 19.93
N LYS A 230 6.70 -8.13 21.06
CA LYS A 230 6.03 -8.37 22.34
C LYS A 230 5.47 -7.13 23.00
N TYR A 231 6.05 -5.98 22.76
CA TYR A 231 5.74 -4.75 23.46
C TYR A 231 5.32 -3.69 22.45
N VAL A 232 4.20 -3.05 22.67
CA VAL A 232 3.69 -1.93 21.87
C VAL A 232 3.50 -0.73 22.77
N THR A 233 3.95 0.43 22.33
CA THR A 233 3.69 1.73 22.94
C THR A 233 2.73 2.48 22.05
N LEU A 234 1.52 2.73 22.55
CA LEU A 234 0.46 3.42 21.81
C LEU A 234 0.71 4.94 21.83
N ASP A 235 1.75 5.37 21.16
CA ASP A 235 2.19 6.76 21.15
C ASP A 235 1.61 7.57 19.98
N GLY A 236 1.12 6.93 18.93
CA GLY A 236 0.41 7.59 17.84
C GLY A 236 1.20 8.73 17.19
N HIS A 237 2.53 8.57 17.00
CA HIS A 237 3.40 9.68 16.62
C HIS A 237 3.25 10.19 15.19
N ALA A 238 2.70 9.39 14.26
CA ALA A 238 2.48 9.82 12.87
C ALA A 238 1.31 9.04 12.24
N TYR A 239 0.52 9.72 11.43
CA TYR A 239 -0.57 9.10 10.69
C TYR A 239 -0.05 8.52 9.37
N MET A 240 -0.45 7.29 9.05
CA MET A 240 0.05 6.61 7.86
C MET A 240 -0.83 6.86 6.65
N GLY A 241 -0.30 7.62 5.70
CA GLY A 241 -0.96 7.83 4.42
C GLY A 241 -0.59 6.76 3.40
N ALA A 242 -1.59 6.19 2.74
CA ALA A 242 -1.44 5.38 1.53
C ALA A 242 -1.42 6.30 0.31
N LEU A 243 -0.27 6.50 -0.30
CA LEU A 243 -0.10 7.33 -1.48
C LEU A 243 -0.32 6.47 -2.73
N TRP A 244 -1.31 6.84 -3.53
CA TRP A 244 -1.68 6.13 -4.75
C TRP A 244 -1.07 6.83 -5.96
N TRP A 245 -0.08 6.20 -6.55
CA TRP A 245 0.67 6.71 -7.69
C TRP A 245 0.20 6.03 -8.98
N MET A 246 0.04 6.79 -10.04
CA MET A 246 -0.37 6.26 -11.34
C MET A 246 0.53 6.79 -12.45
N ASN A 247 0.83 5.94 -13.43
CA ASN A 247 1.45 6.40 -14.68
C ASN A 247 0.56 7.46 -15.33
N ASN A 248 1.12 8.65 -15.57
CA ASN A 248 0.30 9.78 -16.03
C ASN A 248 -0.19 9.62 -17.47
N ALA A 249 0.54 8.93 -18.34
CA ALA A 249 0.09 8.66 -19.71
C ALA A 249 -1.09 7.66 -19.74
N LYS A 250 -1.13 6.72 -18.79
CA LYS A 250 -2.27 5.80 -18.63
C LYS A 250 -3.52 6.48 -18.06
N TYR A 251 -3.32 7.55 -17.29
CA TYR A 251 -4.43 8.33 -16.73
C TYR A 251 -5.15 9.19 -17.78
N GLN A 252 -4.45 9.68 -18.79
CA GLN A 252 -4.97 10.54 -19.87
C GLN A 252 -5.71 9.75 -20.95
#